data_0f5e8a6d17cbab544a1e3bb51d0bdedd
#
_entry.id   0f5e8a6d17cbab544a1e3bb51d0bdedd
#
_cell.length_a   1.000
_cell.length_b   1.000
_cell.length_c   1.000
_cell.angle_alpha   90.00
_cell.angle_beta   90.00
_cell.angle_gamma   90.00
#
_symmetry.space_group_name_H-M   'P 1'
#
loop_
_entity.id
_entity.type
_entity.pdbx_description
1 polymer ?
#
loop_
_entity_poly.entity_id
_entity_poly.type
_entity_poly.pdbx_seq_one_letter_code
_entity_poly.pdbx_strand_id
1 'polypeptide(L)'
;MKEFFGFGGYQREPAGYFSWQHIVFVTCFMIVMVATAVYFGRRNRHSSDSEKNKVLIWAAILIDSFEIFKIVIMCIRGKDPMGWITELPLFLCSIQLITIPLAAFSKGRVKEAALDFVFIFGILGAVLGTYFAGQNYSCYPVLSFDNAVSAVTHSISGFASLYIVISGMESMKKKNIPITFAILLSFCVMAYTANVLIPYNYMFLMRGDGTPYDIFYNLVGGSPVFYPMVVVLLFVLYICAFWGVYTFVKKKTAERKLHANVEKTEEESAMV
;
A
#
# COMPACT_ATOMS: atom_id res chain seq x y z
N MET A 1 20.24 11.09 -19.02
CA MET A 1 20.07 11.30 -17.56
C MET A 1 19.24 12.54 -17.22
N LYS A 2 19.57 13.75 -17.71
CA LYS A 2 18.78 14.98 -17.38
C LYS A 2 17.28 14.82 -17.66
N GLU A 3 16.93 14.25 -18.80
CA GLU A 3 15.54 14.00 -19.21
C GLU A 3 14.84 12.98 -18.30
N PHE A 4 15.54 11.90 -17.89
CA PHE A 4 14.98 10.91 -16.97
C PHE A 4 14.54 11.54 -15.63
N PHE A 5 15.37 12.44 -15.08
CA PHE A 5 15.06 13.17 -13.85
C PHE A 5 14.12 14.37 -14.07
N GLY A 6 13.77 14.71 -15.31
CA GLY A 6 12.91 15.83 -15.64
C GLY A 6 13.57 17.21 -15.44
N PHE A 7 14.90 17.30 -15.36
CA PHE A 7 15.59 18.58 -15.29
C PHE A 7 15.46 19.35 -16.59
N GLY A 8 14.78 20.50 -16.54
CA GLY A 8 14.44 21.32 -17.70
C GLY A 8 13.12 20.92 -18.38
N GLY A 9 12.33 20.07 -17.73
CA GLY A 9 11.09 19.51 -18.26
C GLY A 9 11.28 18.22 -19.04
N TYR A 10 10.23 17.41 -19.13
CA TYR A 10 10.21 16.23 -19.99
C TYR A 10 9.97 16.62 -21.43
N GLN A 11 10.83 16.16 -22.35
CA GLN A 11 10.67 16.41 -23.78
C GLN A 11 9.77 15.36 -24.45
N ARG A 12 9.75 14.13 -23.87
CA ARG A 12 8.87 13.07 -24.36
C ARG A 12 7.45 13.26 -23.84
N GLU A 13 6.50 13.17 -24.75
CA GLU A 13 5.09 13.17 -24.40
C GLU A 13 4.74 11.95 -23.53
N PRO A 14 3.84 12.11 -22.55
CA PRO A 14 3.29 10.98 -21.81
C PRO A 14 2.62 10.00 -22.76
N ALA A 15 2.89 8.70 -22.58
CA ALA A 15 2.21 7.66 -23.38
C ALA A 15 0.72 7.52 -23.03
N GLY A 16 0.31 8.14 -21.93
CA GLY A 16 -1.06 8.16 -21.44
C GLY A 16 -1.40 7.01 -20.49
N TYR A 17 -2.45 7.24 -19.76
CA TYR A 17 -3.03 6.30 -18.82
C TYR A 17 -3.62 5.09 -19.58
N PHE A 18 -3.42 3.87 -19.07
CA PHE A 18 -3.74 2.59 -19.72
C PHE A 18 -3.09 2.34 -21.09
N SER A 19 -2.07 3.12 -21.48
CA SER A 19 -1.27 2.77 -22.64
C SER A 19 -0.58 1.41 -22.45
N TRP A 20 -0.23 0.72 -23.54
CA TRP A 20 0.46 -0.56 -23.44
C TRP A 20 1.82 -0.42 -22.73
N GLN A 21 2.50 0.73 -22.93
CA GLN A 21 3.77 1.04 -22.25
C GLN A 21 3.58 1.10 -20.73
N HIS A 22 2.52 1.79 -20.25
CA HIS A 22 2.17 1.85 -18.84
C HIS A 22 1.88 0.45 -18.30
N ILE A 23 1.01 -0.31 -18.96
CA ILE A 23 0.62 -1.65 -18.49
C ILE A 23 1.82 -2.59 -18.41
N VAL A 24 2.68 -2.62 -19.44
CA VAL A 24 3.90 -3.45 -19.43
C VAL A 24 4.84 -3.03 -18.30
N PHE A 25 5.08 -1.71 -18.16
CA PHE A 25 5.96 -1.18 -17.13
C PHE A 25 5.51 -1.59 -15.73
N VAL A 26 4.27 -1.31 -15.36
CA VAL A 26 3.77 -1.64 -14.02
C VAL A 26 3.67 -3.14 -13.79
N THR A 27 3.31 -3.92 -14.83
CA THR A 27 3.22 -5.38 -14.71
C THR A 27 4.60 -6.00 -14.43
N CYS A 28 5.67 -5.49 -15.04
CA CYS A 28 7.03 -5.93 -14.72
C CYS A 28 7.36 -5.70 -13.23
N PHE A 29 7.04 -4.54 -12.68
CA PHE A 29 7.23 -4.26 -11.26
C PHE A 29 6.38 -5.18 -10.36
N MET A 30 5.12 -5.43 -10.72
CA MET A 30 4.24 -6.34 -9.97
C MET A 30 4.73 -7.78 -10.00
N ILE A 31 5.25 -8.27 -11.12
CA ILE A 31 5.85 -9.62 -11.22
C ILE A 31 7.07 -9.72 -10.28
N VAL A 32 7.98 -8.74 -10.31
CA VAL A 32 9.15 -8.71 -9.42
C VAL A 32 8.71 -8.65 -7.96
N MET A 33 7.74 -7.81 -7.63
CA MET A 33 7.16 -7.68 -6.29
C MET A 33 6.62 -9.03 -5.78
N VAL A 34 5.80 -9.70 -6.57
CA VAL A 34 5.21 -11.00 -6.18
C VAL A 34 6.29 -12.07 -6.07
N ALA A 35 7.20 -12.16 -7.04
CA ALA A 35 8.28 -13.15 -7.05
C ALA A 35 9.19 -13.01 -5.82
N THR A 36 9.60 -11.78 -5.49
CA THR A 36 10.44 -11.51 -4.33
C THR A 36 9.69 -11.76 -3.01
N ALA A 37 8.42 -11.38 -2.92
CA ALA A 37 7.59 -11.64 -1.73
C ALA A 37 7.41 -13.15 -1.50
N VAL A 38 7.17 -13.92 -2.56
CA VAL A 38 7.05 -15.39 -2.48
C VAL A 38 8.39 -16.02 -2.09
N TYR A 39 9.49 -15.58 -2.71
CA TYR A 39 10.83 -16.12 -2.42
C TYR A 39 11.21 -15.88 -0.95
N PHE A 40 11.22 -14.63 -0.49
CA PHE A 40 11.61 -14.30 0.88
C PHE A 40 10.58 -14.79 1.91
N GLY A 41 9.28 -14.73 1.59
CA GLY A 41 8.22 -15.20 2.47
C GLY A 41 8.29 -16.70 2.73
N ARG A 42 8.50 -17.51 1.69
CA ARG A 42 8.67 -18.96 1.82
C ARG A 42 9.97 -19.32 2.53
N ARG A 43 11.08 -18.68 2.16
CA ARG A 43 12.38 -18.90 2.80
C ARG A 43 12.33 -18.64 4.30
N ASN A 44 11.66 -17.58 4.72
CA ASN A 44 11.62 -17.17 6.12
C ASN A 44 10.43 -17.73 6.90
N ARG A 45 9.58 -18.55 6.30
CA ARG A 45 8.35 -19.04 6.95
C ARG A 45 8.59 -19.73 8.28
N HIS A 46 9.67 -20.49 8.36
CA HIS A 46 10.07 -21.25 9.55
C HIS A 46 11.21 -20.60 10.33
N SER A 47 11.64 -19.40 9.94
CA SER A 47 12.67 -18.63 10.63
C SER A 47 12.14 -17.99 11.90
N SER A 48 13.04 -17.53 12.78
CA SER A 48 12.69 -16.78 13.98
C SER A 48 12.00 -15.45 13.63
N ASP A 49 11.22 -14.90 14.56
CA ASP A 49 10.56 -13.59 14.38
C ASP A 49 11.58 -12.47 14.13
N SER A 50 12.78 -12.58 14.70
CA SER A 50 13.88 -11.63 14.48
C SER A 50 14.35 -11.66 13.02
N GLU A 51 14.56 -12.85 12.44
CA GLU A 51 14.97 -12.99 11.04
C GLU A 51 13.89 -12.50 10.07
N LYS A 52 12.64 -12.85 10.33
CA LYS A 52 11.50 -12.32 9.55
C LYS A 52 11.47 -10.79 9.59
N ASN A 53 11.69 -10.23 10.78
CA ASN A 53 11.63 -8.78 10.98
C ASN A 53 12.75 -8.02 10.26
N LYS A 54 13.93 -8.63 10.05
CA LYS A 54 15.03 -8.02 9.28
C LYS A 54 14.59 -7.64 7.86
N VAL A 55 13.77 -8.46 7.23
CA VAL A 55 13.24 -8.16 5.89
C VAL A 55 12.32 -6.95 5.89
N LEU A 56 11.47 -6.81 6.93
CA LEU A 56 10.63 -5.61 7.08
C LEU A 56 11.46 -4.36 7.37
N ILE A 57 12.55 -4.49 8.14
CA ILE A 57 13.48 -3.37 8.38
C ILE A 57 14.08 -2.90 7.06
N TRP A 58 14.54 -3.82 6.21
CA TRP A 58 15.04 -3.45 4.89
C TRP A 58 13.97 -2.85 3.99
N ALA A 59 12.74 -3.37 4.03
CA ALA A 59 11.62 -2.77 3.30
C ALA A 59 11.34 -1.34 3.78
N ALA A 60 11.35 -1.09 5.10
CA ALA A 60 11.19 0.24 5.68
C ALA A 60 12.30 1.21 5.23
N ILE A 61 13.55 0.79 5.33
CA ILE A 61 14.70 1.61 4.92
C ILE A 61 14.62 1.94 3.42
N LEU A 62 14.29 0.96 2.59
CA LEU A 62 14.24 1.16 1.15
C LEU A 62 13.09 2.08 0.74
N ILE A 63 11.87 1.86 1.25
CA ILE A 63 10.71 2.68 0.86
C ILE A 63 10.92 4.15 1.24
N ASP A 64 11.41 4.41 2.46
CA ASP A 64 11.67 5.77 2.94
C ASP A 64 12.85 6.41 2.20
N SER A 65 13.92 5.65 1.91
CA SER A 65 15.06 6.17 1.14
C SER A 65 14.66 6.59 -0.28
N PHE A 66 13.84 5.79 -0.96
CA PHE A 66 13.34 6.15 -2.29
C PHE A 66 12.42 7.37 -2.24
N GLU A 67 11.57 7.47 -1.24
CA GLU A 67 10.68 8.63 -1.08
C GLU A 67 11.44 9.91 -0.77
N ILE A 68 12.40 9.86 0.18
CA ILE A 68 13.27 11.01 0.48
C ILE A 68 14.06 11.42 -0.77
N PHE A 69 14.61 10.45 -1.52
CA PHE A 69 15.32 10.75 -2.75
C PHE A 69 14.42 11.43 -3.79
N LYS A 70 13.17 10.96 -3.94
CA LYS A 70 12.17 11.60 -4.80
C LYS A 70 11.94 13.06 -4.39
N ILE A 71 11.67 13.30 -3.11
CA ILE A 71 11.41 14.63 -2.57
C ILE A 71 12.59 15.57 -2.85
N VAL A 72 13.83 15.12 -2.59
CA VAL A 72 15.05 15.92 -2.85
C VAL A 72 15.15 16.30 -4.33
N ILE A 73 14.98 15.33 -5.23
CA ILE A 73 15.03 15.61 -6.68
C ILE A 73 13.91 16.57 -7.09
N MET A 74 12.70 16.41 -6.58
CA MET A 74 11.57 17.29 -6.88
C MET A 74 11.83 18.74 -6.42
N CYS A 75 12.33 18.92 -5.20
CA CYS A 75 12.67 20.25 -4.70
C CYS A 75 13.77 20.93 -5.52
N ILE A 76 14.81 20.18 -5.92
CA ILE A 76 15.90 20.70 -6.77
C ILE A 76 15.36 21.05 -8.17
N ARG A 77 14.56 20.18 -8.76
CA ARG A 77 13.98 20.36 -10.11
C ARG A 77 13.02 21.54 -10.14
N GLY A 78 12.14 21.66 -9.15
CA GLY A 78 11.16 22.75 -9.02
C GLY A 78 11.76 24.06 -8.57
N LYS A 79 13.01 24.07 -8.10
CA LYS A 79 13.63 25.24 -7.42
C LYS A 79 12.76 25.77 -6.27
N ASP A 80 11.99 24.87 -5.66
CA ASP A 80 11.11 25.17 -4.56
C ASP A 80 11.50 24.32 -3.33
N PRO A 81 12.11 24.90 -2.31
CA PRO A 81 12.48 24.18 -1.09
C PRO A 81 11.28 23.68 -0.30
N MET A 82 10.06 24.18 -0.57
CA MET A 82 8.83 23.78 0.09
C MET A 82 8.04 22.73 -0.70
N GLY A 83 8.53 22.27 -1.85
CA GLY A 83 7.87 21.28 -2.69
C GLY A 83 7.58 19.96 -1.97
N TRP A 84 8.30 19.64 -0.89
CA TRP A 84 8.03 18.47 -0.04
C TRP A 84 6.63 18.47 0.61
N ILE A 85 6.00 19.65 0.76
CA ILE A 85 4.67 19.75 1.38
C ILE A 85 3.63 18.94 0.61
N THR A 86 3.73 18.86 -0.71
CA THR A 86 2.80 18.07 -1.53
C THR A 86 3.05 16.55 -1.45
N GLU A 87 4.18 16.15 -0.88
CA GLU A 87 4.63 14.76 -0.75
C GLU A 87 4.50 14.21 0.69
N LEU A 88 3.73 14.88 1.54
CA LEU A 88 3.48 14.36 2.89
C LEU A 88 2.85 12.96 2.82
N PRO A 89 3.20 12.03 3.74
CA PRO A 89 2.70 10.66 3.76
C PRO A 89 1.25 10.57 4.25
N LEU A 90 0.36 11.35 3.61
CA LEU A 90 -1.05 11.52 3.98
C LEU A 90 -2.02 10.99 2.92
N PHE A 91 -1.55 10.31 1.87
CA PHE A 91 -2.40 9.48 1.03
C PHE A 91 -2.44 8.06 1.58
N LEU A 92 -3.52 7.33 1.32
CA LEU A 92 -3.70 5.96 1.82
C LEU A 92 -2.54 5.01 1.42
N CYS A 93 -1.96 5.21 0.25
CA CYS A 93 -0.80 4.47 -0.22
C CYS A 93 0.50 4.91 0.46
N SER A 94 0.69 6.22 0.69
CA SER A 94 1.91 6.76 1.30
C SER A 94 1.95 6.62 2.83
N ILE A 95 0.83 6.29 3.49
CA ILE A 95 0.84 5.89 4.91
C ILE A 95 1.78 4.71 5.15
N GLN A 96 2.07 3.89 4.14
CA GLN A 96 3.01 2.77 4.25
C GLN A 96 4.44 3.21 4.59
N LEU A 97 4.81 4.45 4.27
CA LEU A 97 6.07 5.08 4.71
C LEU A 97 6.19 5.19 6.24
N ILE A 98 5.07 5.18 6.95
CA ILE A 98 5.04 5.22 8.42
C ILE A 98 4.68 3.85 8.98
N THR A 99 3.73 3.14 8.38
CA THR A 99 3.23 1.89 8.95
C THR A 99 4.17 0.70 8.75
N ILE A 100 4.98 0.65 7.67
CA ILE A 100 6.03 -0.36 7.51
C ILE A 100 7.14 -0.17 8.56
N PRO A 101 7.72 1.03 8.76
CA PRO A 101 8.61 1.30 9.90
C PRO A 101 7.98 0.98 11.26
N LEU A 102 6.71 1.36 11.47
CA LEU A 102 6.01 1.05 12.72
C LEU A 102 5.91 -0.48 12.92
N ALA A 103 5.59 -1.25 11.88
CA ALA A 103 5.56 -2.70 11.94
C ALA A 103 6.95 -3.31 12.19
N ALA A 104 8.01 -2.71 11.63
CA ALA A 104 9.38 -3.19 11.78
C ALA A 104 9.99 -2.91 13.17
N PHE A 105 9.75 -1.72 13.72
CA PHE A 105 10.47 -1.23 14.92
C PHE A 105 9.64 -1.25 16.21
N SER A 106 8.31 -1.35 16.15
CA SER A 106 7.48 -1.43 17.34
C SER A 106 7.45 -2.85 17.94
N LYS A 107 6.78 -2.98 19.10
CA LYS A 107 6.62 -4.26 19.84
C LYS A 107 5.17 -4.46 20.28
N GLY A 108 4.84 -5.68 20.65
CA GLY A 108 3.55 -6.04 21.24
C GLY A 108 2.36 -5.74 20.29
N ARG A 109 1.27 -5.26 20.86
CA ARG A 109 0.00 -5.05 20.14
C ARG A 109 0.10 -3.97 19.04
N VAL A 110 0.96 -2.97 19.22
CA VAL A 110 1.18 -1.93 18.19
C VAL A 110 1.82 -2.54 16.96
N LYS A 111 2.85 -3.38 17.14
CA LYS A 111 3.46 -4.15 16.05
C LYS A 111 2.45 -5.03 15.34
N GLU A 112 1.68 -5.82 16.10
CA GLU A 112 0.66 -6.70 15.53
C GLU A 112 -0.36 -5.91 14.67
N ALA A 113 -0.85 -4.77 15.19
CA ALA A 113 -1.81 -3.94 14.46
C ALA A 113 -1.19 -3.24 13.23
N ALA A 114 0.07 -2.81 13.33
CA ALA A 114 0.79 -2.24 12.20
C ALA A 114 1.03 -3.28 11.09
N LEU A 115 1.41 -4.53 11.45
CA LEU A 115 1.51 -5.64 10.52
C LEU A 115 0.17 -5.91 9.81
N ASP A 116 -0.92 -5.92 10.56
CA ASP A 116 -2.27 -6.11 10.02
C ASP A 116 -2.65 -4.95 9.09
N PHE A 117 -2.31 -3.70 9.45
CA PHE A 117 -2.54 -2.52 8.62
C PHE A 117 -1.76 -2.58 7.29
N VAL A 118 -0.46 -2.90 7.36
CA VAL A 118 0.40 -3.07 6.18
C VAL A 118 -0.13 -4.20 5.29
N PHE A 119 -0.58 -5.30 5.86
CA PHE A 119 -1.16 -6.41 5.11
C PHE A 119 -2.45 -5.98 4.39
N ILE A 120 -3.35 -5.26 5.05
CA ILE A 120 -4.64 -4.82 4.49
C ILE A 120 -4.44 -3.81 3.36
N PHE A 121 -3.61 -2.78 3.58
CA PHE A 121 -3.51 -1.65 2.66
C PHE A 121 -2.32 -1.71 1.70
N GLY A 122 -1.29 -2.52 1.98
CA GLY A 122 -0.09 -2.54 1.16
C GLY A 122 -0.33 -3.06 -0.25
N ILE A 123 -1.06 -4.18 -0.40
CA ILE A 123 -1.40 -4.71 -1.73
C ILE A 123 -2.40 -3.82 -2.47
N LEU A 124 -3.37 -3.25 -1.75
CA LEU A 124 -4.31 -2.28 -2.33
C LEU A 124 -3.56 -1.07 -2.86
N GLY A 125 -2.66 -0.49 -2.04
CA GLY A 125 -1.82 0.64 -2.43
C GLY A 125 -0.93 0.31 -3.63
N ALA A 126 -0.34 -0.90 -3.67
CA ALA A 126 0.47 -1.34 -4.81
C ALA A 126 -0.34 -1.38 -6.10
N VAL A 127 -1.52 -1.98 -6.09
CA VAL A 127 -2.36 -2.10 -7.29
C VAL A 127 -2.93 -0.75 -7.72
N LEU A 128 -3.54 0.00 -6.78
CA LEU A 128 -4.15 1.30 -7.09
C LEU A 128 -3.11 2.36 -7.44
N GLY A 129 -1.97 2.38 -6.75
CA GLY A 129 -0.90 3.36 -6.96
C GLY A 129 -0.03 3.09 -8.19
N THR A 130 -0.22 1.96 -8.88
CA THR A 130 0.47 1.66 -10.13
C THR A 130 -0.50 1.59 -11.31
N TYR A 131 -1.41 0.60 -11.34
CA TYR A 131 -2.35 0.45 -12.45
C TYR A 131 -3.36 1.59 -12.55
N PHE A 132 -3.74 2.21 -11.43
CA PHE A 132 -4.77 3.25 -11.36
C PHE A 132 -4.21 4.65 -11.05
N ALA A 133 -2.90 4.86 -11.17
CA ALA A 133 -2.23 6.15 -11.00
C ALA A 133 -2.37 7.06 -12.24
N GLY A 134 -3.61 7.36 -12.63
CA GLY A 134 -3.93 8.07 -13.86
C GLY A 134 -3.22 9.42 -14.03
N GLN A 135 -3.12 10.20 -12.93
CA GLN A 135 -2.43 11.48 -12.96
C GLN A 135 -0.95 11.33 -13.36
N ASN A 136 -0.23 10.40 -12.75
CA ASN A 136 1.19 10.20 -13.01
C ASN A 136 1.47 9.86 -14.48
N TYR A 137 0.72 8.90 -15.03
CA TYR A 137 0.93 8.42 -16.39
C TYR A 137 0.32 9.33 -17.47
N SER A 138 -0.53 10.27 -17.09
CA SER A 138 -1.01 11.33 -17.96
C SER A 138 -0.11 12.57 -17.96
N CYS A 139 0.69 12.78 -16.88
CA CYS A 139 1.57 13.93 -16.73
C CYS A 139 3.03 13.64 -17.08
N TYR A 140 3.49 12.40 -16.90
CA TYR A 140 4.90 12.03 -17.05
C TYR A 140 5.09 10.90 -18.06
N PRO A 141 6.20 10.90 -18.84
CA PRO A 141 6.60 9.75 -19.65
C PRO A 141 6.70 8.48 -18.77
N VAL A 142 6.32 7.32 -19.29
CA VAL A 142 6.34 6.06 -18.51
C VAL A 142 7.73 5.80 -17.90
N LEU A 143 8.79 5.96 -18.69
CA LEU A 143 10.19 5.84 -18.23
C LEU A 143 10.70 7.20 -17.74
N SER A 144 10.05 7.76 -16.73
CA SER A 144 10.47 8.94 -15.99
C SER A 144 10.90 8.57 -14.58
N PHE A 145 11.65 9.45 -13.94
CA PHE A 145 12.03 9.30 -12.55
C PHE A 145 10.80 9.25 -11.62
N ASP A 146 9.83 10.11 -11.85
CA ASP A 146 8.61 10.20 -11.04
C ASP A 146 7.83 8.87 -11.08
N ASN A 147 7.58 8.32 -12.28
CA ASN A 147 6.90 7.04 -12.44
C ASN A 147 7.73 5.86 -11.94
N ALA A 148 9.06 5.89 -12.13
CA ALA A 148 9.94 4.82 -11.67
C ALA A 148 9.97 4.73 -10.13
N VAL A 149 10.12 5.86 -9.44
CA VAL A 149 10.13 5.86 -7.96
C VAL A 149 8.75 5.51 -7.42
N SER A 150 7.69 6.05 -8.01
CA SER A 150 6.31 5.68 -7.63
C SER A 150 6.08 4.15 -7.76
N ALA A 151 6.48 3.55 -8.90
CA ALA A 151 6.34 2.11 -9.10
C ALA A 151 7.18 1.30 -8.08
N VAL A 152 8.40 1.75 -7.74
CA VAL A 152 9.26 1.10 -6.74
C VAL A 152 8.64 1.18 -5.35
N THR A 153 8.22 2.36 -4.89
CA THR A 153 7.67 2.53 -3.52
C THR A 153 6.36 1.76 -3.35
N HIS A 154 5.48 1.77 -4.34
CA HIS A 154 4.27 0.95 -4.33
C HIS A 154 4.57 -0.55 -4.38
N SER A 155 5.60 -0.97 -5.13
CA SER A 155 6.03 -2.37 -5.15
C SER A 155 6.61 -2.81 -3.80
N ILE A 156 7.38 -1.96 -3.11
CA ILE A 156 7.88 -2.27 -1.76
C ILE A 156 6.72 -2.40 -0.77
N SER A 157 5.71 -1.54 -0.86
CA SER A 157 4.49 -1.62 -0.05
C SER A 157 3.74 -2.94 -0.28
N GLY A 158 3.50 -3.31 -1.53
CA GLY A 158 2.88 -4.60 -1.88
C GLY A 158 3.73 -5.79 -1.50
N PHE A 159 5.06 -5.71 -1.66
CA PHE A 159 6.00 -6.72 -1.19
C PHE A 159 5.86 -6.93 0.32
N ALA A 160 5.88 -5.89 1.12
CA ALA A 160 5.74 -5.98 2.57
C ALA A 160 4.40 -6.65 2.96
N SER A 161 3.29 -6.26 2.30
CA SER A 161 1.97 -6.86 2.50
C SER A 161 1.98 -8.38 2.24
N LEU A 162 2.46 -8.81 1.07
CA LEU A 162 2.52 -10.23 0.71
C LEU A 162 3.54 -11.00 1.56
N TYR A 163 4.69 -10.40 1.84
CA TYR A 163 5.71 -11.00 2.70
C TYR A 163 5.17 -11.32 4.09
N ILE A 164 4.43 -10.39 4.72
CA ILE A 164 3.83 -10.57 6.04
C ILE A 164 2.97 -11.84 6.08
N VAL A 165 2.08 -12.02 5.11
CA VAL A 165 1.19 -13.18 5.10
C VAL A 165 1.90 -14.48 4.71
N ILE A 166 2.82 -14.44 3.75
CA ILE A 166 3.52 -15.66 3.30
C ILE A 166 4.50 -16.17 4.36
N SER A 167 5.18 -15.26 5.07
CA SER A 167 6.09 -15.61 6.17
C SER A 167 5.37 -15.97 7.48
N GLY A 168 4.05 -15.74 7.56
CA GLY A 168 3.24 -16.01 8.75
C GLY A 168 3.46 -15.00 9.88
N MET A 169 3.76 -13.74 9.55
CA MET A 169 3.89 -12.64 10.52
C MET A 169 2.55 -11.96 10.82
N GLU A 170 1.52 -12.20 9.99
CA GLU A 170 0.21 -11.60 10.18
C GLU A 170 -0.42 -12.02 11.50
N SER A 171 -1.10 -11.11 12.14
CA SER A 171 -1.81 -11.35 13.39
C SER A 171 -3.31 -11.55 13.14
N MET A 172 -3.94 -10.60 12.44
CA MET A 172 -5.38 -10.55 12.15
C MET A 172 -6.26 -10.94 13.34
N LYS A 173 -5.81 -10.55 14.54
CA LYS A 173 -6.54 -10.83 15.79
C LYS A 173 -7.66 -9.79 15.99
N LYS A 174 -8.85 -10.24 16.34
CA LYS A 174 -10.00 -9.34 16.62
C LYS A 174 -9.66 -8.22 17.61
N LYS A 175 -8.84 -8.52 18.62
CA LYS A 175 -8.40 -7.54 19.64
C LYS A 175 -7.57 -6.39 19.07
N ASN A 176 -6.98 -6.54 17.88
CA ASN A 176 -6.14 -5.52 17.23
C ASN A 176 -6.94 -4.60 16.29
N ILE A 177 -8.16 -4.99 15.91
CA ILE A 177 -9.04 -4.21 15.03
C ILE A 177 -9.20 -2.75 15.51
N PRO A 178 -9.47 -2.47 16.79
CA PRO A 178 -9.58 -1.08 17.25
C PRO A 178 -8.31 -0.26 17.04
N ILE A 179 -7.13 -0.88 17.16
CA ILE A 179 -5.84 -0.19 16.93
C ILE A 179 -5.65 0.07 15.42
N THR A 180 -6.00 -0.90 14.56
CA THR A 180 -5.97 -0.71 13.10
C THR A 180 -6.88 0.42 12.66
N PHE A 181 -8.09 0.51 13.22
CA PHE A 181 -8.97 1.66 12.99
C PHE A 181 -8.40 2.98 13.54
N ALA A 182 -7.80 2.94 14.74
CA ALA A 182 -7.18 4.12 15.32
C ALA A 182 -6.03 4.65 14.44
N ILE A 183 -5.21 3.77 13.85
CA ILE A 183 -4.18 4.14 12.88
C ILE A 183 -4.83 4.86 11.69
N LEU A 184 -5.82 4.24 11.05
CA LEU A 184 -6.52 4.84 9.91
C LEU A 184 -7.12 6.21 10.25
N LEU A 185 -7.90 6.28 11.33
CA LEU A 185 -8.60 7.51 11.72
C LEU A 185 -7.62 8.63 12.08
N SER A 186 -6.50 8.31 12.73
CA SER A 186 -5.45 9.30 13.03
C SER A 186 -4.90 9.91 11.73
N PHE A 187 -4.64 9.10 10.71
CA PHE A 187 -4.19 9.60 9.41
C PHE A 187 -5.27 10.38 8.69
N CYS A 188 -6.54 9.97 8.76
CA CYS A 188 -7.65 10.74 8.19
C CYS A 188 -7.78 12.13 8.84
N VAL A 189 -7.65 12.21 10.17
CA VAL A 189 -7.65 13.50 10.88
C VAL A 189 -6.47 14.36 10.48
N MET A 190 -5.26 13.80 10.42
CA MET A 190 -4.06 14.52 9.97
C MET A 190 -4.21 15.00 8.52
N ALA A 191 -4.70 14.14 7.61
CA ALA A 191 -4.93 14.49 6.22
C ALA A 191 -5.97 15.60 6.06
N TYR A 192 -7.09 15.50 6.79
CA TYR A 192 -8.12 16.55 6.76
C TYR A 192 -7.59 17.87 7.31
N THR A 193 -6.85 17.84 8.42
CA THR A 193 -6.21 19.04 8.99
C THR A 193 -5.21 19.66 8.02
N ALA A 194 -4.37 18.83 7.38
CA ALA A 194 -3.44 19.30 6.36
C ALA A 194 -4.17 19.94 5.17
N ASN A 195 -5.26 19.34 4.69
CA ASN A 195 -6.06 19.86 3.58
C ASN A 195 -6.73 21.22 3.91
N VAL A 196 -7.02 21.48 5.18
CA VAL A 196 -7.56 22.79 5.62
C VAL A 196 -6.45 23.86 5.67
N LEU A 197 -5.22 23.47 6.05
CA LEU A 197 -4.09 24.38 6.21
C LEU A 197 -3.31 24.61 4.91
N ILE A 198 -3.34 23.65 4.01
CA ILE A 198 -2.56 23.62 2.75
C ILE A 198 -3.56 23.45 1.60
N PRO A 199 -3.48 24.20 0.50
CA PRO A 199 -4.40 24.04 -0.64
C PRO A 199 -4.12 22.74 -1.41
N TYR A 200 -4.28 21.60 -0.75
CA TYR A 200 -4.07 20.26 -1.29
C TYR A 200 -5.25 19.34 -0.96
N ASN A 201 -5.26 18.09 -1.48
CA ASN A 201 -6.37 17.16 -1.27
C ASN A 201 -5.89 15.76 -0.91
N TYR A 202 -5.24 15.64 0.24
CA TYR A 202 -4.79 14.34 0.76
C TYR A 202 -5.99 13.41 1.01
N MET A 203 -5.83 12.13 0.68
CA MET A 203 -6.85 11.07 0.79
C MET A 203 -8.16 11.39 0.06
N PHE A 204 -8.17 12.38 -0.84
CA PHE A 204 -9.39 12.84 -1.53
C PHE A 204 -10.51 13.26 -0.56
N LEU A 205 -10.16 13.79 0.63
CA LEU A 205 -11.13 14.14 1.66
C LEU A 205 -11.89 15.45 1.39
N MET A 206 -11.42 16.29 0.45
CA MET A 206 -12.06 17.56 0.13
C MET A 206 -12.89 17.51 -1.16
N ARG A 207 -12.46 16.69 -2.14
CA ARG A 207 -13.07 16.54 -3.46
C ARG A 207 -12.56 15.27 -4.15
N GLY A 208 -13.23 14.84 -5.21
CA GLY A 208 -12.88 13.59 -5.90
C GLY A 208 -11.73 13.70 -6.90
N ASP A 209 -11.45 14.91 -7.46
CA ASP A 209 -10.35 15.21 -8.38
C ASP A 209 -10.28 14.27 -9.62
N GLY A 210 -11.42 13.95 -10.22
CA GLY A 210 -11.49 13.08 -11.39
C GLY A 210 -11.32 11.58 -11.09
N THR A 211 -11.34 11.20 -9.84
CA THR A 211 -11.29 9.79 -9.40
C THR A 211 -12.70 9.23 -9.19
N PRO A 212 -12.87 7.92 -8.97
CA PRO A 212 -14.17 7.33 -8.61
C PRO A 212 -14.84 7.97 -7.37
N TYR A 213 -14.09 8.70 -6.55
CA TYR A 213 -14.63 9.46 -5.43
C TYR A 213 -15.57 10.60 -5.85
N ASP A 214 -15.50 11.07 -7.11
CA ASP A 214 -16.44 12.08 -7.64
C ASP A 214 -17.91 11.61 -7.58
N ILE A 215 -18.17 10.31 -7.70
CA ILE A 215 -19.50 9.74 -7.56
C ILE A 215 -20.07 10.07 -6.17
N PHE A 216 -19.27 9.87 -5.13
CA PHE A 216 -19.67 10.13 -3.75
C PHE A 216 -19.72 11.64 -3.44
N TYR A 217 -18.79 12.41 -4.02
CA TYR A 217 -18.78 13.85 -3.90
C TYR A 217 -20.09 14.46 -4.44
N ASN A 218 -20.49 14.04 -5.63
CA ASN A 218 -21.73 14.49 -6.27
C ASN A 218 -22.98 14.00 -5.52
N LEU A 219 -22.95 12.75 -5.00
CA LEU A 219 -24.07 12.17 -4.24
C LEU A 219 -24.40 12.97 -2.99
N VAL A 220 -23.40 13.54 -2.30
CA VAL A 220 -23.60 14.36 -1.09
C VAL A 220 -23.56 15.87 -1.38
N GLY A 221 -23.64 16.27 -2.66
CA GLY A 221 -23.67 17.68 -3.08
C GLY A 221 -22.42 18.47 -2.72
N GLY A 222 -21.26 17.83 -2.66
CA GLY A 222 -19.98 18.46 -2.32
C GLY A 222 -19.89 18.95 -0.87
N SER A 223 -20.72 18.44 0.03
CA SER A 223 -20.74 18.84 1.43
C SER A 223 -19.39 18.67 2.11
N PRO A 224 -18.79 19.71 2.71
CA PRO A 224 -17.50 19.64 3.37
C PRO A 224 -17.49 18.77 4.65
N VAL A 225 -18.66 18.40 5.14
CA VAL A 225 -18.84 17.53 6.32
C VAL A 225 -19.17 16.11 5.90
N PHE A 226 -20.19 15.91 5.06
CA PHE A 226 -20.66 14.59 4.70
C PHE A 226 -19.71 13.86 3.76
N TYR A 227 -19.06 14.58 2.84
CA TYR A 227 -18.17 13.95 1.89
C TYR A 227 -16.95 13.27 2.54
N PRO A 228 -16.14 13.93 3.39
CA PRO A 228 -15.04 13.24 4.06
C PRO A 228 -15.51 12.08 4.95
N MET A 229 -16.69 12.18 5.56
CA MET A 229 -17.27 11.07 6.33
C MET A 229 -17.55 9.85 5.45
N VAL A 230 -18.08 10.05 4.24
CA VAL A 230 -18.33 8.97 3.27
C VAL A 230 -16.99 8.34 2.84
N VAL A 231 -15.97 9.13 2.55
CA VAL A 231 -14.64 8.60 2.18
C VAL A 231 -14.04 7.76 3.31
N VAL A 232 -14.08 8.26 4.54
CA VAL A 232 -13.62 7.50 5.72
C VAL A 232 -14.42 6.22 5.91
N LEU A 233 -15.75 6.27 5.74
CA LEU A 233 -16.60 5.09 5.81
C LEU A 233 -16.22 4.03 4.77
N LEU A 234 -15.86 4.43 3.54
CA LEU A 234 -15.39 3.50 2.52
C LEU A 234 -14.10 2.79 2.93
N PHE A 235 -13.15 3.49 3.57
CA PHE A 235 -11.93 2.88 4.09
C PHE A 235 -12.23 1.90 5.24
N VAL A 236 -13.17 2.24 6.12
CA VAL A 236 -13.62 1.35 7.20
C VAL A 236 -14.28 0.10 6.63
N LEU A 237 -15.18 0.26 5.66
CA LEU A 237 -15.82 -0.86 4.97
C LEU A 237 -14.82 -1.76 4.26
N TYR A 238 -13.78 -1.17 3.66
CA TYR A 238 -12.69 -1.95 3.05
C TYR A 238 -11.96 -2.82 4.09
N ILE A 239 -11.60 -2.27 5.27
CA ILE A 239 -10.99 -3.05 6.35
C ILE A 239 -11.91 -4.20 6.78
N CYS A 240 -13.20 -3.92 6.99
CA CYS A 240 -14.17 -4.92 7.40
C CYS A 240 -14.32 -6.03 6.35
N ALA A 241 -14.44 -5.65 5.08
CA ALA A 241 -14.54 -6.60 3.96
C ALA A 241 -13.27 -7.47 3.84
N PHE A 242 -12.09 -6.85 3.90
CA PHE A 242 -10.81 -7.56 3.85
C PHE A 242 -10.69 -8.57 5.00
N TRP A 243 -11.02 -8.13 6.21
CA TRP A 243 -11.00 -9.00 7.38
C TRP A 243 -12.00 -10.16 7.28
N GLY A 244 -13.19 -9.90 6.75
CA GLY A 244 -14.21 -10.92 6.49
C GLY A 244 -13.71 -11.96 5.48
N VAL A 245 -13.17 -11.52 4.34
CA VAL A 245 -12.60 -12.40 3.30
C VAL A 245 -11.42 -13.21 3.86
N TYR A 246 -10.49 -12.58 4.57
CA TYR A 246 -9.36 -13.27 5.20
C TYR A 246 -9.83 -14.39 6.14
N THR A 247 -10.79 -14.08 7.02
CA THR A 247 -11.33 -15.03 7.99
C THR A 247 -12.01 -16.20 7.30
N PHE A 248 -12.81 -15.92 6.26
CA PHE A 248 -13.48 -16.93 5.46
C PHE A 248 -12.49 -17.87 4.74
N VAL A 249 -11.48 -17.31 4.08
CA VAL A 249 -10.44 -18.09 3.39
C VAL A 249 -9.65 -18.94 4.38
N LYS A 250 -9.27 -18.38 5.53
CA LYS A 250 -8.54 -19.11 6.57
C LYS A 250 -9.34 -20.29 7.12
N LYS A 251 -10.65 -20.09 7.38
CA LYS A 251 -11.56 -21.15 7.84
C LYS A 251 -11.66 -22.27 6.78
N LYS A 252 -11.93 -21.93 5.54
CA LYS A 252 -12.06 -22.89 4.44
C LYS A 252 -10.77 -23.70 4.18
N THR A 253 -9.61 -23.03 4.34
CA THR A 253 -8.30 -23.70 4.21
C THR A 253 -8.05 -24.68 5.36
N ALA A 254 -8.47 -24.33 6.59
CA ALA A 254 -8.35 -25.21 7.74
C ALA A 254 -9.25 -26.46 7.59
N GLU A 255 -10.49 -26.28 7.13
CA GLU A 255 -11.43 -27.37 6.85
C GLU A 255 -10.86 -28.35 5.80
N ARG A 256 -10.34 -27.83 4.68
CA ARG A 256 -9.71 -28.67 3.65
C ARG A 256 -8.52 -29.48 4.15
N LYS A 257 -7.67 -28.87 5.01
CA LYS A 257 -6.54 -29.61 5.62
C LYS A 257 -7.00 -30.71 6.56
N LEU A 258 -8.08 -30.47 7.32
CA LEU A 258 -8.65 -31.48 8.22
C LEU A 258 -9.18 -32.67 7.41
N HIS A 259 -9.94 -32.45 6.35
CA HIS A 259 -10.44 -33.51 5.46
C HIS A 259 -9.29 -34.31 4.84
N ALA A 260 -8.27 -33.65 4.30
CA ALA A 260 -7.12 -34.33 3.69
C ALA A 260 -6.31 -35.17 4.71
N ASN A 261 -6.27 -34.75 5.98
CA ASN A 261 -5.63 -35.55 7.04
C ASN A 261 -6.47 -36.76 7.44
N VAL A 262 -7.80 -36.63 7.49
CA VAL A 262 -8.71 -37.75 7.79
C VAL A 262 -8.62 -38.82 6.69
N GLU A 263 -8.70 -38.42 5.42
CA GLU A 263 -8.55 -39.33 4.27
C GLU A 263 -7.23 -40.13 4.33
N LYS A 264 -6.09 -39.47 4.62
CA LYS A 264 -4.80 -40.14 4.77
C LYS A 264 -4.79 -41.16 5.90
N THR A 265 -5.40 -40.80 7.04
CA THR A 265 -5.45 -41.69 8.19
C THR A 265 -6.32 -42.93 7.89
N GLU A 266 -7.42 -42.76 7.16
CA GLU A 266 -8.30 -43.86 6.72
C GLU A 266 -7.58 -44.76 5.72
N GLU A 267 -6.84 -44.20 4.76
CA GLU A 267 -6.04 -44.98 3.80
C GLU A 267 -4.94 -45.79 4.50
N GLU A 268 -4.22 -45.18 5.46
CA GLU A 268 -3.19 -45.88 6.24
C GLU A 268 -3.79 -47.01 7.11
N SER A 269 -4.99 -46.79 7.65
CA SER A 269 -5.68 -47.82 8.47
C SER A 269 -6.24 -48.97 7.62
N ALA A 270 -6.56 -48.74 6.37
CA ALA A 270 -7.05 -49.76 5.44
C ALA A 270 -5.93 -50.63 4.83
N MET A 271 -4.68 -50.22 4.92
CA MET A 271 -3.51 -50.95 4.44
C MET A 271 -2.86 -51.87 5.51
N VAL A 272 -3.33 -51.82 6.75
CA VAL A 272 -2.91 -52.68 7.89
C VAL A 272 -3.96 -53.76 8.13
#